data_d7d55696bf9092db3b49a4e178059995
#
_entry.id   d7d55696bf9092db3b49a4e178059995
#
_cell.length_a   1.000
_cell.length_b   1.000
_cell.length_c   1.000
_cell.angle_alpha   90.00
_cell.angle_beta   90.00
_cell.angle_gamma   90.00
#
_symmetry.space_group_name_H-M   'P 1'
#
loop_
_entity.id
_entity.type
_entity.pdbx_description
1 polymer ?
#
loop_
_entity_poly.entity_id
_entity_poly.type
_entity_poly.pdbx_seq_one_letter_code
_entity_poly.pdbx_strand_id
1 'polypeptide(L)'
;YVGYLVSLDLTSPTIAQVLIQLAPVLLLFGGLVVFHERFAPLQWVGFAMLLTGLAVFFHDRLAEVFTIGTRLGLGVVVMLFAALAWAAYALAQKQLLTQLASEQVLFLVYLGAVPLLLPPAHLAQVLALDGLQLGMLVFCCANTVIAYGCFAEALEHWEVSRVSAVVTLAPIVTVLGVQAAAWLWPHAAPAEALSGWNILGAALVVAGSMTTALGARSVLGATRPDA
;
A
#
# COMPACT_ATOMS: atom_id res chain seq x y z
N TYR A 1 6.64 2.39 6.34
CA TYR A 1 5.60 2.08 7.34
C TYR A 1 5.25 3.30 8.18
N VAL A 2 6.24 3.94 8.83
CA VAL A 2 6.02 5.15 9.66
C VAL A 2 5.29 6.25 8.88
N GLY A 3 5.71 6.55 7.66
CA GLY A 3 5.04 7.55 6.81
C GLY A 3 3.58 7.21 6.51
N TYR A 4 3.25 5.92 6.32
CA TYR A 4 1.86 5.47 6.17
C TYR A 4 1.03 5.76 7.42
N LEU A 5 1.55 5.44 8.62
CA LEU A 5 0.86 5.71 9.89
C LEU A 5 0.67 7.21 10.15
N VAL A 6 1.70 8.02 9.86
CA VAL A 6 1.60 9.48 9.97
C VAL A 6 0.55 10.04 9.01
N SER A 7 0.52 9.57 7.76
CA SER A 7 -0.50 9.98 6.81
C SER A 7 -1.91 9.54 7.24
N LEU A 8 -2.04 8.35 7.82
CA LEU A 8 -3.30 7.83 8.36
C LEU A 8 -3.85 8.74 9.48
N ASP A 9 -2.98 9.25 10.35
CA ASP A 9 -3.35 10.22 11.40
C ASP A 9 -3.75 11.59 10.82
N LEU A 10 -3.10 12.02 9.73
CA LEU A 10 -3.38 13.31 9.07
C LEU A 10 -4.61 13.28 8.16
N THR A 11 -5.04 12.10 7.71
CA THR A 11 -6.14 11.91 6.75
C THR A 11 -7.24 11.03 7.36
N SER A 12 -7.71 10.04 6.61
CA SER A 12 -8.62 9.00 7.10
C SER A 12 -8.21 7.64 6.55
N PRO A 13 -8.68 6.53 7.13
CA PRO A 13 -8.39 5.19 6.63
C PRO A 13 -8.72 5.00 5.15
N THR A 14 -9.86 5.52 4.70
CA THR A 14 -10.27 5.42 3.29
C THR A 14 -9.38 6.25 2.38
N ILE A 15 -9.06 7.49 2.75
CA ILE A 15 -8.16 8.36 1.99
C ILE A 15 -6.76 7.75 1.90
N ALA A 16 -6.21 7.30 3.03
CA ALA A 16 -4.91 6.65 3.09
C ALA A 16 -4.85 5.41 2.18
N GLN A 17 -5.91 4.58 2.21
CA GLN A 17 -5.99 3.35 1.43
C GLN A 17 -6.16 3.60 -0.09
N VAL A 18 -6.84 4.67 -0.48
CA VAL A 18 -6.94 5.09 -1.88
C VAL A 18 -5.60 5.62 -2.39
N LEU A 19 -4.92 6.46 -1.60
CA LEU A 19 -3.63 7.04 -1.98
C LEU A 19 -2.51 5.99 -2.08
N ILE A 20 -2.48 5.01 -1.17
CA ILE A 20 -1.43 3.98 -1.18
C ILE A 20 -1.50 3.08 -2.43
N GLN A 21 -2.61 3.10 -3.18
CA GLN A 21 -2.73 2.39 -4.46
C GLN A 21 -1.76 2.89 -5.54
N LEU A 22 -1.12 4.04 -5.32
CA LEU A 22 0.03 4.43 -6.13
C LEU A 22 1.25 3.53 -5.93
N ALA A 23 1.39 2.87 -4.77
CA ALA A 23 2.57 2.08 -4.46
C ALA A 23 2.79 0.88 -5.39
N PRO A 24 1.80 0.02 -5.71
CA PRO A 24 1.95 -1.03 -6.71
C PRO A 24 2.33 -0.51 -8.10
N VAL A 25 1.80 0.66 -8.49
CA VAL A 25 2.12 1.29 -9.78
C VAL A 25 3.54 1.83 -9.78
N LEU A 26 3.97 2.46 -8.70
CA LEU A 26 5.37 2.90 -8.53
C LEU A 26 6.34 1.71 -8.51
N LEU A 27 5.94 0.59 -7.92
CA LEU A 27 6.71 -0.65 -7.95
C LEU A 27 6.89 -1.17 -9.38
N LEU A 28 5.83 -1.16 -10.19
CA LEU A 28 5.90 -1.55 -11.61
C LEU A 28 6.78 -0.59 -12.42
N PHE A 29 6.66 0.73 -12.22
CA PHE A 29 7.57 1.71 -12.85
C PHE A 29 9.02 1.51 -12.42
N GLY A 30 9.25 1.24 -11.14
CA GLY A 30 10.57 0.91 -10.62
C GLY A 30 11.13 -0.37 -11.26
N GLY A 31 10.30 -1.39 -11.45
CA GLY A 31 10.65 -2.62 -12.18
C GLY A 31 11.07 -2.34 -13.62
N LEU A 32 10.37 -1.44 -14.30
CA LEU A 32 10.71 -1.00 -15.65
C LEU A 32 12.11 -0.37 -15.72
N VAL A 33 12.43 0.52 -14.78
CA VAL A 33 13.72 1.21 -14.73
C VAL A 33 14.85 0.26 -14.29
N VAL A 34 14.62 -0.57 -13.28
CA VAL A 34 15.64 -1.45 -12.69
C VAL A 34 15.86 -2.71 -13.53
N PHE A 35 14.78 -3.30 -14.06
CA PHE A 35 14.83 -4.56 -14.81
C PHE A 35 14.67 -4.36 -16.33
N HIS A 36 14.57 -3.12 -16.81
CA HIS A 36 14.45 -2.75 -18.22
C HIS A 36 13.23 -3.40 -18.91
N GLU A 37 12.16 -3.65 -18.16
CA GLU A 37 10.92 -4.22 -18.67
C GLU A 37 10.20 -3.21 -19.58
N ARG A 38 9.38 -3.68 -20.55
CA ARG A 38 8.60 -2.80 -21.42
C ARG A 38 7.19 -2.64 -20.85
N PHE A 39 6.72 -1.40 -20.79
CA PHE A 39 5.34 -1.09 -20.40
C PHE A 39 4.36 -1.47 -21.51
N ALA A 40 3.41 -2.35 -21.20
CA ALA A 40 2.34 -2.72 -22.13
C ALA A 40 1.36 -1.55 -22.32
N PRO A 41 0.70 -1.41 -23.48
CA PRO A 41 -0.34 -0.41 -23.68
C PRO A 41 -1.45 -0.47 -22.61
N LEU A 42 -1.81 -1.67 -22.19
CA LEU A 42 -2.83 -1.89 -21.14
C LEU A 42 -2.41 -1.31 -19.78
N GLN A 43 -1.12 -1.30 -19.45
CA GLN A 43 -0.60 -0.68 -18.23
C GLN A 43 -0.76 0.84 -18.25
N TRP A 44 -0.58 1.48 -19.41
CA TRP A 44 -0.84 2.91 -19.58
C TRP A 44 -2.33 3.25 -19.38
N VAL A 45 -3.23 2.42 -19.91
CA VAL A 45 -4.67 2.56 -19.70
C VAL A 45 -4.99 2.44 -18.20
N GLY A 46 -4.47 1.44 -17.52
CA GLY A 46 -4.67 1.25 -16.09
C GLY A 46 -4.13 2.44 -15.26
N PHE A 47 -2.96 2.95 -15.63
CA PHE A 47 -2.38 4.14 -14.97
C PHE A 47 -3.23 5.40 -15.18
N ALA A 48 -3.72 5.63 -16.40
CA ALA A 48 -4.64 6.74 -16.70
C ALA A 48 -5.96 6.61 -15.91
N MET A 49 -6.52 5.41 -15.81
CA MET A 49 -7.71 5.13 -14.97
C MET A 49 -7.45 5.42 -13.49
N LEU A 50 -6.28 5.03 -12.96
CA LEU A 50 -5.90 5.30 -11.57
C LEU A 50 -5.82 6.80 -11.30
N LEU A 51 -5.13 7.57 -12.15
CA LEU A 51 -5.02 9.02 -12.00
C LEU A 51 -6.40 9.71 -12.12
N THR A 52 -7.23 9.29 -13.08
CA THR A 52 -8.60 9.79 -13.22
C THR A 52 -9.43 9.46 -11.98
N GLY A 53 -9.31 8.24 -11.46
CA GLY A 53 -9.96 7.81 -10.23
C GLY A 53 -9.57 8.66 -9.01
N LEU A 54 -8.28 8.98 -8.86
CA LEU A 54 -7.82 9.90 -7.83
C LEU A 54 -8.42 11.30 -7.99
N ALA A 55 -8.43 11.84 -9.22
CA ALA A 55 -9.03 13.15 -9.48
C ALA A 55 -10.52 13.18 -9.17
N VAL A 56 -11.27 12.12 -9.50
CA VAL A 56 -12.69 11.97 -9.17
C VAL A 56 -12.90 11.79 -7.65
N PHE A 57 -12.04 11.02 -6.98
CA PHE A 57 -12.13 10.79 -5.54
C PHE A 57 -11.94 12.09 -4.75
N PHE A 58 -11.03 12.94 -5.17
CA PHE A 58 -10.70 14.19 -4.50
C PHE A 58 -11.36 15.42 -5.14
N HIS A 59 -12.34 15.28 -6.05
CA HIS A 59 -12.86 16.37 -6.88
C HIS A 59 -13.32 17.60 -6.08
N ASP A 60 -13.93 17.40 -4.92
CA ASP A 60 -14.43 18.43 -4.01
C ASP A 60 -13.36 18.96 -3.03
N ARG A 61 -12.18 18.30 -2.97
CA ARG A 61 -11.06 18.65 -2.09
C ARG A 61 -9.75 18.91 -2.83
N LEU A 62 -9.78 19.04 -4.16
CA LEU A 62 -8.55 19.22 -4.96
C LEU A 62 -7.71 20.41 -4.49
N ALA A 63 -8.34 21.55 -4.18
CA ALA A 63 -7.61 22.71 -3.66
C ALA A 63 -6.92 22.42 -2.32
N GLU A 64 -7.57 21.68 -1.44
CA GLU A 64 -7.01 21.28 -0.15
C GLU A 64 -5.86 20.27 -0.31
N VAL A 65 -6.00 19.29 -1.22
CA VAL A 65 -4.95 18.30 -1.54
C VAL A 65 -3.66 18.96 -2.04
N PHE A 66 -3.79 19.97 -2.90
CA PHE A 66 -2.62 20.67 -3.45
C PHE A 66 -2.07 21.79 -2.54
N THR A 67 -2.70 22.05 -1.40
CA THR A 67 -2.23 23.04 -0.42
C THR A 67 -1.48 22.36 0.71
N ILE A 68 -0.16 22.35 0.65
CA ILE A 68 0.73 21.69 1.65
C ILE A 68 0.48 22.21 3.08
N GLY A 69 -0.01 23.44 3.23
CA GLY A 69 -0.35 24.04 4.53
C GLY A 69 -1.60 23.43 5.20
N THR A 70 -2.39 22.64 4.50
CA THR A 70 -3.54 21.93 5.06
C THR A 70 -3.13 20.58 5.64
N ARG A 71 -3.91 20.08 6.61
CA ARG A 71 -3.69 18.77 7.21
C ARG A 71 -3.80 17.66 6.15
N LEU A 72 -4.79 17.76 5.26
CA LEU A 72 -4.97 16.84 4.14
C LEU A 72 -3.81 16.88 3.14
N GLY A 73 -3.40 18.08 2.70
CA GLY A 73 -2.28 18.24 1.75
C GLY A 73 -0.98 17.67 2.29
N LEU A 74 -0.68 17.92 3.58
CA LEU A 74 0.47 17.32 4.24
C LEU A 74 0.36 15.79 4.30
N GLY A 75 -0.81 15.26 4.65
CA GLY A 75 -1.06 13.82 4.68
C GLY A 75 -0.86 13.16 3.33
N VAL A 76 -1.30 13.79 2.23
CA VAL A 76 -1.09 13.33 0.86
C VAL A 76 0.40 13.29 0.51
N VAL A 77 1.15 14.36 0.80
CA VAL A 77 2.61 14.41 0.53
C VAL A 77 3.34 13.31 1.30
N VAL A 78 3.04 13.15 2.59
CA VAL A 78 3.63 12.08 3.42
C VAL A 78 3.30 10.70 2.86
N MET A 79 2.07 10.48 2.37
CA MET A 79 1.67 9.21 1.75
C MET A 79 2.41 8.95 0.44
N LEU A 80 2.61 9.96 -0.40
CA LEU A 80 3.40 9.81 -1.63
C LEU A 80 4.85 9.38 -1.34
N PHE A 81 5.47 9.98 -0.33
CA PHE A 81 6.79 9.55 0.13
C PHE A 81 6.78 8.13 0.69
N ALA A 82 5.73 7.76 1.45
CA ALA A 82 5.58 6.41 1.98
C ALA A 82 5.41 5.37 0.85
N ALA A 83 4.63 5.68 -0.18
CA ALA A 83 4.42 4.83 -1.35
C ALA A 83 5.72 4.64 -2.16
N LEU A 84 6.49 5.72 -2.37
CA LEU A 84 7.81 5.66 -3.02
C LEU A 84 8.79 4.81 -2.21
N ALA A 85 8.87 5.04 -0.90
CA ALA A 85 9.74 4.27 -0.02
C ALA A 85 9.37 2.79 0.01
N TRP A 86 8.07 2.48 0.00
CA TRP A 86 7.58 1.10 -0.06
C TRP A 86 7.93 0.43 -1.39
N ALA A 87 7.75 1.13 -2.52
CA ALA A 87 8.13 0.62 -3.82
C ALA A 87 9.63 0.36 -3.92
N ALA A 88 10.47 1.28 -3.43
CA ALA A 88 11.91 1.11 -3.37
C ALA A 88 12.32 -0.08 -2.48
N TYR A 89 11.67 -0.24 -1.33
CA TYR A 89 11.84 -1.40 -0.45
C TYR A 89 11.52 -2.71 -1.18
N ALA A 90 10.36 -2.79 -1.85
CA ALA A 90 9.93 -3.99 -2.54
C ALA A 90 10.87 -4.36 -3.70
N LEU A 91 11.39 -3.36 -4.46
CA LEU A 91 12.40 -3.58 -5.50
C LEU A 91 13.73 -4.09 -4.92
N ALA A 92 14.22 -3.48 -3.84
CA ALA A 92 15.43 -3.91 -3.16
C ALA A 92 15.26 -5.32 -2.59
N GLN A 93 14.11 -5.61 -1.99
CA GLN A 93 13.77 -6.94 -1.49
C GLN A 93 13.79 -7.96 -2.64
N LYS A 94 13.18 -7.67 -3.78
CA LYS A 94 13.19 -8.57 -4.95
C LYS A 94 14.59 -8.84 -5.46
N GLN A 95 15.49 -7.85 -5.42
CA GLN A 95 16.92 -8.06 -5.78
C GLN A 95 17.63 -8.97 -4.76
N LEU A 96 17.40 -8.77 -3.47
CA LEU A 96 18.01 -9.59 -2.42
C LEU A 96 17.53 -11.05 -2.48
N LEU A 97 16.27 -11.29 -2.83
CA LEU A 97 15.69 -12.64 -2.98
C LEU A 97 16.33 -13.47 -4.10
N THR A 98 17.17 -12.88 -4.94
CA THR A 98 18.01 -13.65 -5.89
C THR A 98 19.19 -14.35 -5.22
N GLN A 99 19.54 -13.96 -3.99
CA GLN A 99 20.73 -14.46 -3.27
C GLN A 99 20.39 -14.97 -1.86
N LEU A 100 19.30 -14.53 -1.28
CA LEU A 100 18.88 -14.83 0.08
C LEU A 100 17.44 -15.36 0.07
N ALA A 101 17.12 -16.27 0.99
CA ALA A 101 15.73 -16.71 1.20
C ALA A 101 14.89 -15.59 1.84
N SER A 102 13.56 -15.64 1.66
CA SER A 102 12.60 -14.68 2.17
C SER A 102 12.76 -14.42 3.68
N GLU A 103 12.98 -15.47 4.46
CA GLU A 103 13.19 -15.41 5.90
C GLU A 103 14.45 -14.62 6.27
N GLN A 104 15.56 -14.80 5.53
CA GLN A 104 16.81 -14.08 5.76
C GLN A 104 16.68 -12.60 5.46
N VAL A 105 16.00 -12.26 4.36
CA VAL A 105 15.73 -10.87 3.99
C VAL A 105 14.88 -10.19 5.07
N LEU A 106 13.82 -10.84 5.54
CA LEU A 106 12.97 -10.32 6.62
C LEU A 106 13.73 -10.13 7.93
N PHE A 107 14.57 -11.12 8.29
CA PHE A 107 15.41 -11.01 9.49
C PHE A 107 16.31 -9.77 9.43
N LEU A 108 16.97 -9.54 8.29
CA LEU A 108 17.81 -8.35 8.09
C LEU A 108 17.01 -7.04 8.16
N VAL A 109 15.81 -7.01 7.57
CA VAL A 109 14.91 -5.85 7.62
C VAL A 109 14.52 -5.54 9.07
N TYR A 110 14.07 -6.53 9.85
CA TYR A 110 13.69 -6.32 11.24
C TYR A 110 14.90 -5.97 12.11
N LEU A 111 16.04 -6.63 11.90
CA LEU A 111 17.27 -6.30 12.62
C LEU A 111 17.71 -4.85 12.38
N GLY A 112 17.62 -4.38 11.14
CA GLY A 112 17.92 -3.00 10.79
C GLY A 112 16.88 -1.99 11.28
N ALA A 113 15.60 -2.40 11.40
CA ALA A 113 14.53 -1.53 11.88
C ALA A 113 14.64 -1.22 13.38
N VAL A 114 15.13 -2.18 14.19
CA VAL A 114 15.25 -2.01 15.65
C VAL A 114 16.08 -0.78 16.04
N PRO A 115 17.34 -0.61 15.60
CA PRO A 115 18.14 0.54 15.99
C PRO A 115 17.60 1.88 15.45
N LEU A 116 16.81 1.86 14.37
CA LEU A 116 16.20 3.06 13.80
C LEU A 116 14.92 3.48 14.53
N LEU A 117 14.11 2.53 14.97
CA LEU A 117 12.79 2.79 15.54
C LEU A 117 12.78 2.79 17.07
N LEU A 118 13.75 2.14 17.72
CA LEU A 118 13.84 2.09 19.17
C LEU A 118 14.10 3.45 19.84
N PRO A 119 15.00 4.34 19.33
CA PRO A 119 15.25 5.63 19.96
C PRO A 119 14.04 6.55 20.07
N PRO A 120 13.16 6.68 19.05
CA PRO A 120 11.93 7.47 19.18
C PRO A 120 10.79 6.73 19.89
N ALA A 121 10.96 5.45 20.23
CA ALA A 121 9.93 4.67 20.91
C ALA A 121 9.84 5.00 22.39
N HIS A 122 8.66 5.41 22.84
CA HIS A 122 8.37 5.68 24.24
C HIS A 122 7.94 4.39 24.96
N LEU A 123 8.89 3.54 25.33
CA LEU A 123 8.63 2.24 25.99
C LEU A 123 7.76 2.35 27.26
N ALA A 124 7.87 3.48 27.98
CA ALA A 124 7.03 3.72 29.17
C ALA A 124 5.53 3.79 28.80
N GLN A 125 5.16 4.22 27.60
CA GLN A 125 3.78 4.23 27.15
C GLN A 125 3.22 2.82 26.96
N VAL A 126 4.06 1.86 26.54
CA VAL A 126 3.65 0.45 26.38
C VAL A 126 3.26 -0.16 27.71
N LEU A 127 3.96 0.21 28.81
CA LEU A 127 3.67 -0.26 30.16
C LEU A 127 2.40 0.39 30.74
N ALA A 128 1.94 1.49 30.17
CA ALA A 128 0.72 2.20 30.57
C ALA A 128 -0.53 1.76 29.79
N LEU A 129 -0.40 0.86 28.81
CA LEU A 129 -1.51 0.36 28.01
C LEU A 129 -2.45 -0.50 28.86
N ASP A 130 -3.75 -0.32 28.65
CA ASP A 130 -4.77 -1.24 29.15
C ASP A 130 -4.76 -2.59 28.41
N GLY A 131 -5.53 -3.57 28.92
CA GLY A 131 -5.56 -4.92 28.33
C GLY A 131 -6.05 -4.95 26.88
N LEU A 132 -6.98 -4.08 26.51
CA LEU A 132 -7.48 -3.98 25.12
C LEU A 132 -6.42 -3.38 24.19
N GLN A 133 -5.81 -2.28 24.62
CA GLN A 133 -4.75 -1.60 23.86
C GLN A 133 -3.53 -2.51 23.68
N LEU A 134 -3.15 -3.25 24.71
CA LEU A 134 -2.07 -4.24 24.63
C LEU A 134 -2.43 -5.37 23.66
N GLY A 135 -3.65 -5.89 23.73
CA GLY A 135 -4.16 -6.89 22.79
C GLY A 135 -4.12 -6.40 21.34
N MET A 136 -4.53 -5.16 21.08
CA MET A 136 -4.47 -4.53 19.75
C MET A 136 -3.02 -4.35 19.28
N LEU A 137 -2.11 -3.96 20.17
CA LEU A 137 -0.68 -3.84 19.83
C LEU A 137 -0.10 -5.19 19.42
N VAL A 138 -0.36 -6.25 20.19
CA VAL A 138 0.09 -7.62 19.88
C VAL A 138 -0.49 -8.09 18.55
N PHE A 139 -1.78 -7.83 18.31
CA PHE A 139 -2.43 -8.13 17.04
C PHE A 139 -1.75 -7.41 15.88
N CYS A 140 -1.47 -6.11 15.98
CA CYS A 140 -0.77 -5.34 14.94
C CYS A 140 0.65 -5.87 14.69
N CYS A 141 1.39 -6.23 15.75
CA CYS A 141 2.71 -6.83 15.62
C CYS A 141 2.66 -8.17 14.88
N ALA A 142 1.76 -9.07 15.29
CA ALA A 142 1.58 -10.37 14.66
C ALA A 142 1.15 -10.23 13.19
N ASN A 143 0.17 -9.36 12.92
CA ASN A 143 -0.29 -9.06 11.57
C ASN A 143 0.85 -8.53 10.69
N THR A 144 1.70 -7.65 11.21
CA THR A 144 2.83 -7.10 10.46
C THR A 144 3.81 -8.20 10.07
N VAL A 145 4.19 -9.06 11.01
CA VAL A 145 5.12 -10.18 10.75
C VAL A 145 4.53 -11.16 9.72
N ILE A 146 3.26 -11.54 9.89
CA ILE A 146 2.59 -12.47 8.98
C ILE A 146 2.43 -11.86 7.59
N ALA A 147 1.94 -10.62 7.50
CA ALA A 147 1.67 -9.97 6.22
C ALA A 147 2.96 -9.74 5.40
N TYR A 148 4.01 -9.23 6.03
CA TYR A 148 5.29 -9.04 5.34
C TYR A 148 6.01 -10.37 5.07
N GLY A 149 5.81 -11.39 5.92
CA GLY A 149 6.27 -12.76 5.66
C GLY A 149 5.65 -13.35 4.41
N CYS A 150 4.33 -13.34 4.34
CA CYS A 150 3.59 -13.80 3.15
C CYS A 150 3.94 -12.97 1.88
N PHE A 151 4.16 -11.66 2.03
CA PHE A 151 4.57 -10.81 0.92
C PHE A 151 5.97 -11.15 0.41
N ALA A 152 6.93 -11.37 1.29
CA ALA A 152 8.30 -11.78 0.93
C ALA A 152 8.31 -13.14 0.24
N GLU A 153 7.59 -14.12 0.79
CA GLU A 153 7.42 -15.44 0.23
C GLU A 153 6.76 -15.39 -1.16
N ALA A 154 5.71 -14.58 -1.31
CA ALA A 154 5.08 -14.36 -2.60
C ALA A 154 6.04 -13.74 -3.62
N LEU A 155 6.88 -12.77 -3.23
CA LEU A 155 7.89 -12.18 -4.10
C LEU A 155 9.00 -13.15 -4.48
N GLU A 156 9.34 -14.11 -3.62
CA GLU A 156 10.33 -15.15 -3.93
C GLU A 156 9.83 -16.08 -5.04
N HIS A 157 8.56 -16.52 -4.95
CA HIS A 157 8.00 -17.55 -5.84
C HIS A 157 7.22 -16.99 -7.03
N TRP A 158 6.72 -15.75 -6.94
CA TRP A 158 5.86 -15.15 -7.95
C TRP A 158 6.51 -13.94 -8.63
N GLU A 159 6.03 -13.66 -9.83
CA GLU A 159 6.36 -12.42 -10.55
C GLU A 159 5.78 -11.21 -9.81
N VAL A 160 6.51 -10.09 -9.84
CA VAL A 160 6.09 -8.83 -9.21
C VAL A 160 4.69 -8.41 -9.63
N SER A 161 4.34 -8.61 -10.92
CA SER A 161 3.01 -8.28 -11.46
C SER A 161 1.88 -9.08 -10.81
N ARG A 162 2.10 -10.35 -10.46
CA ARG A 162 1.11 -11.19 -9.76
C ARG A 162 0.92 -10.72 -8.33
N VAL A 163 2.03 -10.49 -7.63
CA VAL A 163 2.00 -9.99 -6.25
C VAL A 163 1.31 -8.62 -6.21
N SER A 164 1.68 -7.70 -7.11
CA SER A 164 1.04 -6.39 -7.22
C SER A 164 -0.47 -6.51 -7.46
N ALA A 165 -0.93 -7.41 -8.35
CA ALA A 165 -2.35 -7.60 -8.62
C ALA A 165 -3.13 -8.06 -7.37
N VAL A 166 -2.54 -8.90 -6.51
CA VAL A 166 -3.16 -9.32 -5.25
C VAL A 166 -3.18 -8.16 -4.25
N VAL A 167 -2.09 -7.41 -4.14
CA VAL A 167 -2.00 -6.26 -3.22
C VAL A 167 -3.02 -5.17 -3.58
N THR A 168 -3.33 -4.99 -4.87
CA THR A 168 -4.34 -4.01 -5.30
C THR A 168 -5.77 -4.33 -4.86
N LEU A 169 -6.04 -5.53 -4.35
CA LEU A 169 -7.32 -5.88 -3.74
C LEU A 169 -7.46 -5.38 -2.29
N ALA A 170 -6.37 -4.92 -1.67
CA ALA A 170 -6.36 -4.48 -0.28
C ALA A 170 -7.43 -3.42 0.06
N PRO A 171 -7.71 -2.39 -0.78
CA PRO A 171 -8.77 -1.42 -0.49
C PRO A 171 -10.16 -2.05 -0.38
N ILE A 172 -10.45 -3.04 -1.22
CA ILE A 172 -11.74 -3.73 -1.19
C ILE A 172 -11.90 -4.42 0.18
N VAL A 173 -10.85 -5.14 0.61
CA VAL A 173 -10.84 -5.81 1.92
C VAL A 173 -10.95 -4.79 3.06
N THR A 174 -10.25 -3.64 2.93
CA THR A 174 -10.30 -2.57 3.94
C THR A 174 -11.70 -1.96 4.04
N VAL A 175 -12.32 -1.61 2.92
CA VAL A 175 -13.69 -1.04 2.92
C VAL A 175 -14.68 -2.04 3.51
N LEU A 176 -14.63 -3.30 3.11
CA LEU A 176 -15.49 -4.35 3.67
C LEU A 176 -15.23 -4.55 5.18
N GLY A 177 -13.97 -4.52 5.61
CA GLY A 177 -13.58 -4.64 7.01
C GLY A 177 -14.06 -3.48 7.86
N VAL A 178 -13.90 -2.23 7.38
CA VAL A 178 -14.40 -1.03 8.06
C VAL A 178 -15.92 -1.07 8.18
N GLN A 179 -16.63 -1.47 7.11
CA GLN A 179 -18.07 -1.55 7.14
C GLN A 179 -18.58 -2.65 8.08
N ALA A 180 -17.91 -3.80 8.09
CA ALA A 180 -18.22 -4.87 9.03
C ALA A 180 -17.94 -4.44 10.49
N ALA A 181 -16.84 -3.73 10.74
CA ALA A 181 -16.51 -3.19 12.06
C ALA A 181 -17.55 -2.15 12.51
N ALA A 182 -17.98 -1.23 11.63
CA ALA A 182 -19.02 -0.25 11.93
C ALA A 182 -20.38 -0.92 12.23
N TRP A 183 -20.68 -2.05 11.59
CA TRP A 183 -21.89 -2.83 11.87
C TRP A 183 -21.80 -3.58 13.20
N LEU A 184 -20.66 -4.17 13.53
CA LEU A 184 -20.44 -4.94 14.76
C LEU A 184 -20.23 -4.04 15.99
N TRP A 185 -19.57 -2.89 15.83
CA TRP A 185 -19.22 -1.95 16.88
C TRP A 185 -19.54 -0.49 16.49
N PRO A 186 -20.83 -0.09 16.40
CA PRO A 186 -21.24 1.22 15.88
C PRO A 186 -20.65 2.42 16.65
N HIS A 187 -20.34 2.23 17.93
CA HIS A 187 -19.80 3.29 18.79
C HIS A 187 -18.27 3.46 18.68
N ALA A 188 -17.57 2.44 18.23
CA ALA A 188 -16.10 2.43 18.16
C ALA A 188 -15.57 2.76 16.76
N ALA A 189 -16.35 2.47 15.71
CA ALA A 189 -15.99 2.69 14.32
C ALA A 189 -17.11 3.44 13.60
N PRO A 190 -17.17 4.78 13.71
CA PRO A 190 -18.18 5.56 12.98
C PRO A 190 -17.98 5.38 11.47
N ALA A 191 -19.07 5.14 10.76
CA ALA A 191 -19.04 4.99 9.31
C ALA A 191 -18.57 6.31 8.67
N GLU A 192 -17.61 6.25 7.77
CA GLU A 192 -17.13 7.38 7.01
C GLU A 192 -18.19 7.76 5.95
N ALA A 193 -18.64 9.01 5.95
CA ALA A 193 -19.62 9.50 4.98
C ALA A 193 -18.92 9.69 3.61
N LEU A 194 -19.00 8.68 2.76
CA LEU A 194 -18.49 8.74 1.39
C LEU A 194 -19.61 9.19 0.44
N SER A 195 -19.33 10.19 -0.39
CA SER A 195 -20.21 10.57 -1.48
C SER A 195 -20.18 9.52 -2.61
N GLY A 196 -21.19 9.51 -3.48
CA GLY A 196 -21.18 8.62 -4.65
C GLY A 196 -19.95 8.83 -5.54
N TRP A 197 -19.44 10.06 -5.63
CA TRP A 197 -18.22 10.39 -6.36
C TRP A 197 -16.97 9.80 -5.71
N ASN A 198 -16.87 9.80 -4.38
CA ASN A 198 -15.76 9.16 -3.68
C ASN A 198 -15.76 7.64 -3.93
N ILE A 199 -16.93 6.99 -3.91
CA ILE A 199 -17.07 5.55 -4.20
C ILE A 199 -16.66 5.27 -5.65
N LEU A 200 -17.14 6.04 -6.61
CA LEU A 200 -16.78 5.91 -8.02
C LEU A 200 -15.28 6.12 -8.24
N GLY A 201 -14.70 7.16 -7.65
CA GLY A 201 -13.27 7.45 -7.70
C GLY A 201 -12.43 6.31 -7.14
N ALA A 202 -12.79 5.80 -5.95
CA ALA A 202 -12.10 4.66 -5.33
C ALA A 202 -12.18 3.40 -6.21
N ALA A 203 -13.35 3.10 -6.79
CA ALA A 203 -13.53 1.98 -7.71
C ALA A 203 -12.64 2.11 -8.96
N LEU A 204 -12.55 3.31 -9.55
CA LEU A 204 -11.66 3.60 -10.68
C LEU A 204 -10.18 3.44 -10.31
N VAL A 205 -9.78 3.90 -9.12
CA VAL A 205 -8.40 3.73 -8.62
C VAL A 205 -8.05 2.25 -8.51
N VAL A 206 -8.92 1.45 -7.89
CA VAL A 206 -8.70 0.00 -7.74
C VAL A 206 -8.66 -0.69 -9.11
N ALA A 207 -9.64 -0.41 -9.98
CA ALA A 207 -9.69 -0.99 -11.32
C ALA A 207 -8.46 -0.58 -12.16
N GLY A 208 -8.04 0.68 -12.08
CA GLY A 208 -6.84 1.18 -12.75
C GLY A 208 -5.57 0.51 -12.26
N SER A 209 -5.41 0.39 -10.95
CA SER A 209 -4.27 -0.30 -10.33
C SER A 209 -4.21 -1.77 -10.75
N MET A 210 -5.34 -2.49 -10.69
CA MET A 210 -5.44 -3.87 -11.17
C MET A 210 -5.10 -4.00 -12.67
N THR A 211 -5.65 -3.13 -13.50
CA THR A 211 -5.37 -3.13 -14.94
C THR A 211 -3.89 -2.91 -15.24
N THR A 212 -3.25 -1.99 -14.49
CA THR A 212 -1.80 -1.74 -14.58
C THR A 212 -1.01 -2.99 -14.18
N ALA A 213 -1.37 -3.64 -13.07
CA ALA A 213 -0.69 -4.83 -12.59
C ALA A 213 -0.87 -6.05 -13.51
N LEU A 214 -2.08 -6.27 -14.04
CA LEU A 214 -2.37 -7.39 -14.95
C LEU A 214 -1.82 -7.17 -16.36
N GLY A 215 -1.75 -5.92 -16.81
CA GLY A 215 -1.18 -5.56 -18.12
C GLY A 215 0.28 -5.98 -18.29
N ALA A 216 1.04 -6.10 -17.21
CA ALA A 216 2.40 -6.60 -17.22
C ALA A 216 2.51 -8.05 -17.72
N ARG A 217 1.48 -8.87 -17.51
CA ARG A 217 1.45 -10.27 -17.96
C ARG A 217 1.41 -10.43 -19.49
N SER A 218 0.77 -9.52 -20.19
CA SER A 218 0.56 -9.63 -21.64
C SER A 218 1.86 -9.53 -22.45
N VAL A 219 2.90 -8.88 -21.89
CA VAL A 219 4.20 -8.75 -22.56
C VAL A 219 5.08 -9.99 -22.29
N LEU A 220 5.04 -10.55 -21.08
CA LEU A 220 5.85 -11.71 -20.71
C LEU A 220 5.36 -13.01 -21.36
N GLY A 221 4.04 -13.15 -21.62
CA GLY A 221 3.47 -14.27 -22.35
C GLY A 221 3.79 -14.29 -23.84
N ALA A 222 4.04 -13.11 -24.45
CA ALA A 222 4.35 -12.99 -25.87
C ALA A 222 5.83 -13.24 -26.21
N THR A 223 6.73 -13.31 -25.21
CA THR A 223 8.17 -13.48 -25.39
C THR A 223 8.70 -14.88 -25.07
N ARG A 224 7.84 -15.84 -24.74
CA ARG A 224 8.23 -17.26 -24.74
C ARG A 224 7.92 -17.87 -26.13
N PRO A 225 8.90 -18.00 -27.03
CA PRO A 225 8.80 -18.96 -28.10
C PRO A 225 8.90 -20.34 -27.44
N ASP A 226 7.98 -21.20 -27.82
CA ASP A 226 7.95 -22.59 -27.42
C ASP A 226 9.33 -23.23 -27.61
N ALA A 227 9.94 -23.70 -26.51
CA ALA A 227 11.09 -24.57 -26.52
C ALA A 227 10.72 -25.88 -25.83
#